data_2ff83d972b18272e405bffc840fd84ad
#
_entry.id   2ff83d972b18272e405bffc840fd84ad
#
_cell.length_a   1.000
_cell.length_b   1.000
_cell.length_c   1.000
_cell.angle_alpha   90.00
_cell.angle_beta   90.00
_cell.angle_gamma   90.00
#
_symmetry.space_group_name_H-M   'P 1'
#
loop_
_entity.id
_entity.type
_entity.pdbx_description
1 polymer ?
#
loop_
_entity_poly.entity_id
_entity_poly.type
_entity_poly.pdbx_seq_one_letter_code
_entity_poly.pdbx_strand_id
1 'polypeptide(L)'
;MPAERPRANWMTRLGQGLRRTGQSISTVFTGTKIDDDLYEELEAALLMAVAGVQATEYLLTDLKRRVKDTGTTDPAAVKTLLAAAIAQLLKPLEKPLTIGIHKPTIIMVAGVNGAGKTTSIGKLTRHLSDSGAS
;
A
#
# COMPACT_ATOMS: atom_id res chain seq x y z
N MET A 1 1.32 34.14 10.32
CA MET A 1 0.48 32.93 10.20
C MET A 1 1.12 31.99 9.21
N PRO A 2 1.59 30.82 9.61
CA PRO A 2 2.03 29.85 8.63
C PRO A 2 0.79 29.33 7.89
N ALA A 3 0.81 29.46 6.57
CA ALA A 3 -0.25 28.96 5.71
C ALA A 3 -0.44 27.45 5.93
N GLU A 4 -1.62 27.04 6.33
CA GLU A 4 -2.03 25.64 6.34
C GLU A 4 -1.87 25.08 4.93
N ARG A 5 -0.84 24.26 4.73
CA ARG A 5 -0.70 23.50 3.49
C ARG A 5 -1.79 22.43 3.47
N PRO A 6 -2.69 22.44 2.48
CA PRO A 6 -3.85 21.55 2.49
C PRO A 6 -3.40 20.08 2.55
N ARG A 7 -4.02 19.32 3.47
CA ARG A 7 -3.80 17.86 3.67
C ARG A 7 -3.97 17.04 2.38
N ALA A 8 -4.72 17.56 1.40
CA ALA A 8 -4.91 16.93 0.08
C ALA A 8 -3.61 16.69 -0.71
N ASN A 9 -2.53 17.41 -0.43
CA ASN A 9 -1.30 17.37 -1.22
C ASN A 9 -0.38 16.17 -0.92
N TRP A 10 -0.50 15.53 0.27
CA TRP A 10 0.34 14.38 0.62
C TRP A 10 -0.12 13.09 -0.06
N MET A 11 -1.44 12.86 -0.18
CA MET A 11 -1.99 11.69 -0.88
C MET A 11 -1.63 11.72 -2.37
N THR A 12 -1.69 12.89 -3.00
CA THR A 12 -1.25 13.07 -4.39
C THR A 12 0.23 12.75 -4.56
N ARG A 13 1.08 13.21 -3.64
CA ARG A 13 2.52 12.93 -3.66
C ARG A 13 2.82 11.46 -3.42
N LEU A 14 2.10 10.81 -2.50
CA LEU A 14 2.21 9.39 -2.24
C LEU A 14 1.82 8.58 -3.48
N GLY A 15 0.70 8.92 -4.12
CA GLY A 15 0.27 8.30 -5.38
C GLY A 15 1.29 8.45 -6.50
N GLN A 16 1.95 9.62 -6.60
CA GLN A 16 3.03 9.84 -7.56
C GLN A 16 4.27 8.98 -7.27
N GLY A 17 4.66 8.85 -5.99
CA GLY A 17 5.78 8.02 -5.56
C GLY A 17 5.54 6.52 -5.79
N LEU A 18 4.29 6.06 -5.69
CA LEU A 18 3.88 4.67 -5.89
C LEU A 18 3.48 4.35 -7.35
N ARG A 19 3.61 5.31 -8.26
CA ARG A 19 3.13 5.19 -9.63
C ARG A 19 3.74 4.01 -10.39
N ARG A 20 5.04 3.75 -10.21
CA ARG A 20 5.72 2.62 -10.86
C ARG A 20 5.14 1.27 -10.44
N THR A 21 5.01 1.05 -9.14
CA THR A 21 4.42 -0.19 -8.59
C THR A 21 2.95 -0.34 -8.99
N GLY A 22 2.19 0.75 -8.92
CA GLY A 22 0.78 0.75 -9.31
C GLY A 22 0.57 0.52 -10.81
N GLN A 23 1.47 1.01 -11.68
CA GLN A 23 1.39 0.79 -13.11
C GLN A 23 1.67 -0.66 -13.50
N SER A 24 2.68 -1.32 -12.91
CA SER A 24 2.98 -2.72 -13.24
C SER A 24 1.81 -3.65 -12.89
N ILE A 25 1.11 -3.41 -11.80
CA ILE A 25 -0.10 -4.16 -11.44
C ILE A 25 -1.29 -3.74 -12.33
N SER A 26 -1.42 -2.46 -12.64
CA SER A 26 -2.56 -1.95 -13.42
C SER A 26 -2.54 -2.41 -14.88
N THR A 27 -1.36 -2.65 -15.48
CA THR A 27 -1.23 -3.15 -16.86
C THR A 27 -1.78 -4.56 -17.04
N VAL A 28 -1.76 -5.38 -15.99
CA VAL A 28 -2.36 -6.73 -16.00
C VAL A 28 -3.85 -6.68 -16.33
N PHE A 29 -4.55 -5.61 -15.93
CA PHE A 29 -6.00 -5.44 -16.13
C PHE A 29 -6.38 -4.73 -17.43
N THR A 30 -5.46 -4.53 -18.35
CA THR A 30 -5.74 -3.91 -19.67
C THR A 30 -6.27 -4.90 -20.70
N GLY A 31 -6.23 -6.19 -20.41
CA GLY A 31 -6.76 -7.26 -21.24
C GLY A 31 -8.30 -7.24 -21.32
N THR A 32 -8.84 -8.06 -22.21
CA THR A 32 -10.29 -8.17 -22.48
C THR A 32 -10.94 -9.36 -21.80
N LYS A 33 -10.16 -10.25 -21.18
CA LYS A 33 -10.65 -11.51 -20.60
C LYS A 33 -10.11 -11.73 -19.19
N ILE A 34 -10.94 -12.37 -18.37
CA ILE A 34 -10.55 -12.91 -17.07
C ILE A 34 -10.26 -14.39 -17.28
N ASP A 35 -9.00 -14.75 -17.45
CA ASP A 35 -8.51 -16.10 -17.72
C ASP A 35 -7.31 -16.43 -16.80
N ASP A 36 -6.77 -17.62 -16.98
CA ASP A 36 -5.62 -18.06 -16.16
C ASP A 36 -4.40 -17.19 -16.43
N ASP A 37 -4.19 -16.70 -17.65
CA ASP A 37 -3.08 -15.81 -18.01
C ASP A 37 -3.13 -14.51 -17.18
N LEU A 38 -4.31 -13.93 -16.97
CA LEU A 38 -4.48 -12.74 -16.12
C LEU A 38 -4.01 -13.02 -14.68
N TYR A 39 -4.35 -14.17 -14.13
CA TYR A 39 -3.95 -14.53 -12.76
C TYR A 39 -2.45 -14.83 -12.66
N GLU A 40 -1.84 -15.45 -13.67
CA GLU A 40 -0.39 -15.68 -13.72
C GLU A 40 0.39 -14.37 -13.84
N GLU A 41 -0.05 -13.44 -14.70
CA GLU A 41 0.55 -12.11 -14.81
C GLU A 41 0.40 -11.32 -13.50
N LEU A 42 -0.76 -11.43 -12.84
CA LEU A 42 -1.00 -10.77 -11.56
C LEU A 42 -0.11 -11.35 -10.45
N GLU A 43 0.07 -12.66 -10.42
CA GLU A 43 1.00 -13.34 -9.50
C GLU A 43 2.42 -12.80 -9.67
N ALA A 44 2.91 -12.78 -10.91
CA ALA A 44 4.23 -12.24 -11.23
C ALA A 44 4.36 -10.76 -10.81
N ALA A 45 3.35 -9.93 -11.09
CA ALA A 45 3.34 -8.52 -10.71
C ALA A 45 3.35 -8.31 -9.18
N LEU A 46 2.61 -9.12 -8.43
CA LEU A 46 2.59 -9.06 -6.96
C LEU A 46 3.91 -9.51 -6.35
N LEU A 47 4.53 -10.58 -6.87
CA LEU A 47 5.85 -11.03 -6.44
C LEU A 47 6.93 -10.00 -6.76
N MET A 48 6.89 -9.38 -7.93
CA MET A 48 7.79 -8.28 -8.31
C MET A 48 7.61 -7.03 -7.43
N ALA A 49 6.41 -6.80 -6.93
CA ALA A 49 6.13 -5.75 -5.95
C ALA A 49 6.54 -6.12 -4.51
N VAL A 50 7.22 -7.25 -4.33
CA VAL A 50 7.71 -7.74 -3.04
C VAL A 50 6.58 -8.01 -2.02
N ALA A 51 5.40 -8.43 -2.50
CA ALA A 51 4.29 -8.78 -1.64
C ALA A 51 4.55 -10.07 -0.82
N GLY A 52 5.51 -10.90 -1.25
CA GLY A 52 5.81 -12.20 -0.65
C GLY A 52 4.87 -13.31 -1.15
N VAL A 53 5.38 -14.55 -1.14
CA VAL A 53 4.67 -15.70 -1.71
C VAL A 53 3.34 -15.96 -1.00
N GLN A 54 3.35 -16.01 0.32
CA GLN A 54 2.14 -16.31 1.12
C GLN A 54 1.03 -15.28 0.93
N ALA A 55 1.39 -13.98 0.94
CA ALA A 55 0.42 -12.91 0.72
C ALA A 55 -0.13 -12.95 -0.72
N THR A 56 0.72 -13.23 -1.70
CA THR A 56 0.32 -13.35 -3.11
C THR A 56 -0.66 -14.50 -3.30
N GLU A 57 -0.36 -15.70 -2.79
CA GLU A 57 -1.25 -16.86 -2.87
C GLU A 57 -2.60 -16.59 -2.19
N TYR A 58 -2.57 -15.97 -1.01
CA TYR A 58 -3.80 -15.60 -0.29
C TYR A 58 -4.65 -14.64 -1.12
N LEU A 59 -4.05 -13.56 -1.65
CA LEU A 59 -4.74 -12.56 -2.45
C LEU A 59 -5.33 -13.15 -3.73
N LEU A 60 -4.60 -14.00 -4.44
CA LEU A 60 -5.09 -14.65 -5.66
C LEU A 60 -6.24 -15.60 -5.38
N THR A 61 -6.15 -16.40 -4.32
CA THR A 61 -7.22 -17.31 -3.90
C THR A 61 -8.49 -16.53 -3.53
N ASP A 62 -8.36 -15.48 -2.72
CA ASP A 62 -9.50 -14.63 -2.35
C ASP A 62 -10.08 -13.89 -3.55
N LEU A 63 -9.22 -13.40 -4.46
CA LEU A 63 -9.65 -12.72 -5.67
C LEU A 63 -10.44 -13.64 -6.60
N LYS A 64 -9.95 -14.86 -6.87
CA LYS A 64 -10.66 -15.86 -7.68
C LYS A 64 -12.05 -16.17 -7.09
N ARG A 65 -12.14 -16.32 -5.78
CA ARG A 65 -13.41 -16.49 -5.08
C ARG A 65 -14.35 -15.30 -5.30
N ARG A 66 -13.88 -14.07 -5.10
CA ARG A 66 -14.68 -12.84 -5.29
C ARG A 66 -15.17 -12.69 -6.71
N VAL A 67 -14.32 -12.94 -7.70
CA VAL A 67 -14.70 -12.91 -9.14
C VAL A 67 -15.82 -13.91 -9.42
N LYS A 68 -15.72 -15.12 -8.89
CA LYS A 68 -16.75 -16.15 -9.03
C LYS A 68 -18.06 -15.73 -8.35
N ASP A 69 -17.99 -15.24 -7.11
CA ASP A 69 -19.16 -14.86 -6.32
C ASP A 69 -19.91 -13.65 -6.92
N THR A 70 -19.19 -12.73 -7.53
CA THR A 70 -19.79 -11.53 -8.17
C THR A 70 -20.19 -11.75 -9.63
N GLY A 71 -19.75 -12.85 -10.25
CA GLY A 71 -19.96 -13.08 -11.68
C GLY A 71 -19.28 -12.04 -12.57
N THR A 72 -18.20 -11.42 -12.08
CA THR A 72 -17.51 -10.35 -12.79
C THR A 72 -16.86 -10.85 -14.06
N THR A 73 -17.11 -10.15 -15.17
CA THR A 73 -16.55 -10.46 -16.51
C THR A 73 -15.59 -9.37 -17.03
N ASP A 74 -15.54 -8.22 -16.38
CA ASP A 74 -14.71 -7.07 -16.76
C ASP A 74 -13.40 -7.05 -15.95
N PRO A 75 -12.21 -7.09 -16.60
CA PRO A 75 -10.92 -6.97 -15.94
C PRO A 75 -10.78 -5.72 -15.08
N ALA A 76 -11.37 -4.59 -15.48
CA ALA A 76 -11.34 -3.35 -14.67
C ALA A 76 -12.06 -3.52 -13.32
N ALA A 77 -13.16 -4.30 -13.29
CA ALA A 77 -13.84 -4.63 -12.04
C ALA A 77 -13.01 -5.56 -11.16
N VAL A 78 -12.23 -6.48 -11.75
CA VAL A 78 -11.28 -7.35 -11.02
C VAL A 78 -10.24 -6.53 -10.27
N LYS A 79 -9.73 -5.45 -10.87
CA LYS A 79 -8.81 -4.51 -10.21
C LYS A 79 -9.43 -3.92 -8.93
N THR A 80 -10.70 -3.56 -8.98
CA THR A 80 -11.43 -3.04 -7.80
C THR A 80 -11.57 -4.10 -6.72
N LEU A 81 -11.86 -5.36 -7.10
CA LEU A 81 -11.92 -6.49 -6.18
C LEU A 81 -10.56 -6.78 -5.54
N LEU A 82 -9.47 -6.68 -6.30
CA LEU A 82 -8.11 -6.82 -5.76
C LEU A 82 -7.80 -5.73 -4.74
N ALA A 83 -8.12 -4.47 -5.03
CA ALA A 83 -7.92 -3.36 -4.10
C ALA A 83 -8.70 -3.58 -2.79
N ALA A 84 -9.93 -4.08 -2.86
CA ALA A 84 -10.74 -4.45 -1.70
C ALA A 84 -10.13 -5.62 -0.90
N ALA A 85 -9.59 -6.64 -1.58
CA ALA A 85 -8.92 -7.77 -0.96
C ALA A 85 -7.66 -7.33 -0.20
N ILE A 86 -6.83 -6.48 -0.80
CA ILE A 86 -5.63 -5.91 -0.18
C ILE A 86 -6.01 -5.07 1.05
N ALA A 87 -7.01 -4.19 0.93
CA ALA A 87 -7.48 -3.38 2.03
C ALA A 87 -7.98 -4.24 3.19
N GLN A 88 -8.70 -5.31 2.91
CA GLN A 88 -9.19 -6.24 3.93
C GLN A 88 -8.05 -7.02 4.60
N LEU A 89 -7.03 -7.42 3.85
CA LEU A 89 -5.83 -8.08 4.39
C LEU A 89 -5.06 -7.16 5.34
N LEU A 90 -4.95 -5.87 5.01
CA LEU A 90 -4.19 -4.89 5.79
C LEU A 90 -4.96 -4.33 6.99
N LYS A 91 -6.30 -4.32 6.95
CA LYS A 91 -7.14 -3.72 8.00
C LYS A 91 -6.84 -4.21 9.42
N PRO A 92 -6.65 -5.52 9.69
CA PRO A 92 -6.29 -6.02 11.03
C PRO A 92 -4.91 -5.56 11.51
N LEU A 93 -4.04 -5.15 10.58
CA LEU A 93 -2.67 -4.71 10.85
C LEU A 93 -2.58 -3.18 11.07
N GLU A 94 -3.66 -2.46 10.82
CA GLU A 94 -3.74 -1.02 11.04
C GLU A 94 -3.62 -0.72 12.54
N LYS A 95 -2.53 -0.04 12.90
CA LYS A 95 -2.27 0.37 14.28
C LYS A 95 -1.74 1.81 14.30
N PRO A 96 -2.19 2.65 15.25
CA PRO A 96 -1.62 3.97 15.44
C PRO A 96 -0.17 3.86 15.94
N LEU A 97 0.65 4.84 15.60
CA LEU A 97 1.95 5.02 16.25
C LEU A 97 1.72 5.52 17.68
N THR A 98 1.99 4.67 18.65
CA THR A 98 1.75 4.97 20.06
C THR A 98 2.98 5.66 20.66
N ILE A 99 2.81 6.90 21.13
CA ILE A 99 3.86 7.72 21.76
C ILE A 99 3.40 8.11 23.16
N GLY A 100 4.36 8.16 24.09
CA GLY A 100 4.12 8.61 25.47
C GLY A 100 3.67 7.54 26.45
N ILE A 101 3.51 6.27 26.03
CA ILE A 101 3.27 5.16 26.95
C ILE A 101 4.50 4.87 27.79
N HIS A 102 5.68 4.93 27.20
CA HIS A 102 6.97 4.78 27.86
C HIS A 102 7.69 6.13 27.90
N LYS A 103 8.38 6.42 28.98
CA LYS A 103 9.14 7.67 29.18
C LYS A 103 10.61 7.36 29.43
N PRO A 104 11.51 7.59 28.48
CA PRO A 104 11.23 8.13 27.14
C PRO A 104 10.68 7.09 26.18
N THR A 105 9.91 7.54 25.17
CA THR A 105 9.60 6.74 23.99
C THR A 105 10.80 6.76 23.04
N ILE A 106 11.34 5.61 22.69
CA ILE A 106 12.50 5.48 21.79
C ILE A 106 12.03 4.87 20.47
N ILE A 107 12.31 5.55 19.36
CA ILE A 107 12.00 5.06 18.01
C ILE A 107 13.35 4.88 17.27
N MET A 108 13.66 3.65 16.88
CA MET A 108 14.82 3.34 16.05
C MET A 108 14.44 3.32 14.57
N VAL A 109 15.14 4.09 13.74
CA VAL A 109 14.97 4.09 12.29
C VAL A 109 16.18 3.41 11.66
N ALA A 110 15.94 2.28 10.99
CA ALA A 110 16.98 1.48 10.34
C ALA A 110 16.78 1.46 8.82
N GLY A 111 17.89 1.33 8.10
CA GLY A 111 17.89 1.22 6.64
C GLY A 111 19.31 1.30 6.08
N VAL A 112 19.45 0.89 4.81
CA VAL A 112 20.72 1.01 4.08
C VAL A 112 21.07 2.47 3.77
N ASN A 113 22.33 2.74 3.40
CA ASN A 113 22.76 4.08 3.00
C ASN A 113 21.93 4.58 1.82
N GLY A 114 21.48 5.84 1.88
CA GLY A 114 20.67 6.45 0.84
C GLY A 114 19.18 6.04 0.84
N ALA A 115 18.72 5.26 1.82
CA ALA A 115 17.31 4.85 1.93
C ALA A 115 16.35 5.98 2.37
N GLY A 116 16.87 7.13 2.79
CA GLY A 116 16.06 8.27 3.23
C GLY A 116 15.78 8.30 4.74
N LYS A 117 16.59 7.63 5.57
CA LYS A 117 16.45 7.61 7.03
C LYS A 117 16.38 9.00 7.65
N THR A 118 17.38 9.84 7.36
CA THR A 118 17.48 11.21 7.91
C THR A 118 16.28 12.06 7.48
N THR A 119 15.84 11.96 6.22
CA THR A 119 14.68 12.68 5.70
C THR A 119 13.40 12.23 6.41
N SER A 120 13.21 10.92 6.61
CA SER A 120 12.04 10.37 7.29
C SER A 120 12.02 10.74 8.77
N ILE A 121 13.17 10.71 9.46
CA ILE A 121 13.31 11.16 10.85
C ILE A 121 12.91 12.62 10.98
N GLY A 122 13.42 13.50 10.11
CA GLY A 122 13.10 14.92 10.15
C GLY A 122 11.61 15.20 9.96
N LYS A 123 10.95 14.50 9.03
CA LYS A 123 9.50 14.62 8.78
C LYS A 123 8.68 14.09 9.95
N LEU A 124 9.06 12.93 10.51
CA LEU A 124 8.37 12.33 11.65
C LEU A 124 8.52 13.22 12.90
N THR A 125 9.73 13.69 13.19
CA THR A 125 9.99 14.61 14.32
C THR A 125 9.11 15.85 14.23
N ARG A 126 9.05 16.47 13.06
CA ARG A 126 8.19 17.63 12.85
C ARG A 126 6.70 17.31 13.07
N HIS A 127 6.23 16.20 12.51
CA HIS A 127 4.84 15.76 12.68
C HIS A 127 4.48 15.53 14.15
N LEU A 128 5.36 14.88 14.89
CA LEU A 128 5.17 14.60 16.32
C LEU A 128 5.21 15.88 17.16
N SER A 129 6.15 16.79 16.88
CA SER A 129 6.25 18.09 17.55
C SER A 129 4.99 18.93 17.29
N ASP A 130 4.50 18.99 16.04
CA ASP A 130 3.27 19.68 15.69
C ASP A 130 2.01 19.06 16.37
N SER A 131 2.11 17.79 16.77
CA SER A 131 1.08 17.07 17.54
C SER A 131 1.24 17.19 19.06
N GLY A 132 2.19 17.99 19.54
CA GLY A 132 2.41 18.26 20.97
C GLY A 132 3.33 17.26 21.67
N ALA A 133 4.02 16.38 20.96
CA ALA A 133 5.06 15.54 21.55
C ALA A 133 6.36 16.36 21.73
N SER A 134 6.96 16.26 22.91
CA SER A 134 8.23 16.92 23.26
C SER A 134 9.36 15.90 23.46
#